data_d1686a555bff1b21b641244b5544e5ee
#
_entry.id   d1686a555bff1b21b641244b5544e5ee
#
_cell.length_a   1.000
_cell.length_b   1.000
_cell.length_c   1.000
_cell.angle_alpha   90.00
_cell.angle_beta   90.00
_cell.angle_gamma   90.00
#
_symmetry.space_group_name_H-M   'P 1'
#
loop_
_entity.id
_entity.type
_entity.pdbx_description
1 polymer ?
#
loop_
_entity_poly.entity_id
_entity_poly.type
_entity_poly.pdbx_seq_one_letter_code
_entity_poly.pdbx_strand_id
1 'polypeptide(L)'
;MSMTLIGTGLIAIGIMVYLLLQNNPATTTQDFSVVPAEVDFAAPDLPLEDLEGNPVSLDDYLGQVVLVNLWATWCPPCREEMPTLQAFYEKYKDDGFVLVAINQEEPRDVVAPFVQEFGLTFPVWLDLEYLAEREFDTMNLPSSYVVDRNGQVRLMWIGGISKKNLEKFVPDLIRE
;
A
#
# COMPACT_ATOMS: atom_id res chain seq x y z
N MET A 1 0.71 -22.57 63.62
CA MET A 1 0.72 -23.22 62.25
C MET A 1 -0.16 -22.56 61.19
N SER A 2 -0.60 -21.31 61.35
CA SER A 2 -1.54 -20.68 60.40
C SER A 2 -0.92 -19.69 59.38
N MET A 3 0.32 -19.18 59.63
CA MET A 3 0.94 -18.17 58.75
C MET A 3 1.68 -18.75 57.55
N THR A 4 2.09 -20.01 57.58
CA THR A 4 2.80 -20.65 56.44
C THR A 4 1.88 -21.07 55.30
N LEU A 5 0.59 -21.34 55.55
CA LEU A 5 -0.38 -21.73 54.56
C LEU A 5 -0.88 -20.56 53.69
N ILE A 6 -0.86 -19.33 54.25
CA ILE A 6 -1.29 -18.11 53.48
C ILE A 6 -0.21 -17.70 52.48
N GLY A 7 1.07 -17.85 52.83
CA GLY A 7 2.18 -17.46 51.96
C GLY A 7 2.30 -18.34 50.70
N THR A 8 2.05 -19.64 50.83
CA THR A 8 2.12 -20.58 49.67
C THR A 8 0.98 -20.37 48.71
N GLY A 9 -0.22 -19.99 49.16
CA GLY A 9 -1.37 -19.68 48.32
C GLY A 9 -1.13 -18.43 47.42
N LEU A 10 -0.56 -17.38 47.98
CA LEU A 10 -0.28 -16.14 47.23
C LEU A 10 0.82 -16.35 46.20
N ILE A 11 1.84 -17.16 46.46
CA ILE A 11 2.89 -17.49 45.50
C ILE A 11 2.31 -18.32 44.34
N ALA A 12 1.46 -19.30 44.61
CA ALA A 12 0.81 -20.12 43.60
C ALA A 12 -0.10 -19.30 42.68
N ILE A 13 -0.86 -18.35 43.23
CA ILE A 13 -1.70 -17.41 42.46
C ILE A 13 -0.81 -16.50 41.61
N GLY A 14 0.29 -15.96 42.15
CA GLY A 14 1.24 -15.13 41.42
C GLY A 14 1.87 -15.86 40.24
N ILE A 15 2.29 -17.11 40.42
CA ILE A 15 2.84 -17.95 39.35
C ILE A 15 1.76 -18.26 38.29
N MET A 16 0.55 -18.58 38.72
CA MET A 16 -0.56 -18.84 37.79
C MET A 16 -0.92 -17.61 36.94
N VAL A 17 -1.00 -16.43 37.58
CA VAL A 17 -1.25 -15.16 36.84
C VAL A 17 -0.08 -14.84 35.90
N TYR A 18 1.17 -15.04 36.35
CA TYR A 18 2.35 -14.85 35.50
C TYR A 18 2.35 -15.79 34.29
N LEU A 19 2.03 -17.07 34.47
CA LEU A 19 1.91 -18.04 33.38
C LEU A 19 0.73 -17.72 32.42
N LEU A 20 -0.39 -17.22 32.94
CA LEU A 20 -1.51 -16.78 32.14
C LEU A 20 -1.18 -15.51 31.30
N LEU A 21 -0.37 -14.61 31.86
CA LEU A 21 0.11 -13.43 31.16
C LEU A 21 1.17 -13.77 30.09
N GLN A 22 2.00 -14.79 30.34
CA GLN A 22 2.97 -15.28 29.33
C GLN A 22 2.31 -16.09 28.20
N ASN A 23 1.22 -16.80 28.50
CA ASN A 23 0.44 -17.55 27.52
C ASN A 23 -0.64 -16.71 26.83
N ASN A 24 -0.64 -15.39 27.01
CA ASN A 24 -1.44 -14.54 26.14
C ASN A 24 -0.86 -14.71 24.73
N PRO A 25 -1.57 -15.36 23.77
CA PRO A 25 -1.12 -15.36 22.39
C PRO A 25 -0.92 -13.90 22.06
N ALA A 26 0.30 -13.57 21.58
CA ALA A 26 0.65 -12.25 21.12
C ALA A 26 -0.58 -11.69 20.42
N THR A 27 -0.99 -10.50 20.83
CA THR A 27 -2.06 -9.74 20.16
C THR A 27 -1.85 -9.95 18.68
N THR A 28 -2.68 -10.77 18.06
CA THR A 28 -2.71 -10.88 16.62
C THR A 28 -3.07 -9.46 16.22
N THR A 29 -2.07 -8.66 15.83
CA THR A 29 -2.34 -7.44 15.10
C THR A 29 -3.18 -7.92 13.95
N GLN A 30 -4.50 -7.69 14.05
CA GLN A 30 -5.40 -7.93 12.93
C GLN A 30 -4.79 -7.11 11.80
N ASP A 31 -4.23 -7.82 10.84
CA ASP A 31 -3.74 -7.22 9.62
C ASP A 31 -4.99 -6.66 8.90
N PHE A 32 -5.31 -5.39 9.20
CA PHE A 32 -6.40 -4.66 8.54
C PHE A 32 -6.11 -4.39 7.07
N SER A 33 -5.14 -5.08 6.51
CA SER A 33 -4.79 -4.99 5.11
C SER A 33 -5.94 -5.43 4.23
N VAL A 34 -6.23 -4.62 3.26
CA VAL A 34 -7.23 -4.92 2.23
C VAL A 34 -6.80 -6.10 1.36
N VAL A 35 -7.78 -6.83 0.85
CA VAL A 35 -7.60 -7.90 -0.14
C VAL A 35 -8.00 -7.33 -1.50
N PRO A 36 -7.12 -7.39 -2.52
CA PRO A 36 -7.47 -6.99 -3.88
C PRO A 36 -8.70 -7.73 -4.42
N ALA A 37 -9.59 -7.00 -5.06
CA ALA A 37 -10.72 -7.55 -5.80
C ALA A 37 -10.34 -7.67 -7.27
N GLU A 38 -10.75 -8.77 -7.91
CA GLU A 38 -10.63 -8.95 -9.35
C GLU A 38 -11.66 -8.07 -10.07
N VAL A 39 -11.22 -7.37 -11.11
CA VAL A 39 -12.04 -6.50 -11.96
C VAL A 39 -11.59 -6.65 -13.41
N ASP A 40 -12.35 -6.11 -14.35
CA ASP A 40 -12.00 -6.15 -15.77
C ASP A 40 -12.60 -4.94 -16.49
N PHE A 41 -11.80 -3.89 -16.64
CA PHE A 41 -12.15 -2.68 -17.37
C PHE A 41 -10.90 -1.99 -17.93
N ALA A 42 -11.06 -1.18 -18.97
CA ALA A 42 -9.94 -0.44 -19.55
C ALA A 42 -9.40 0.61 -18.57
N ALA A 43 -8.08 0.70 -18.42
CA ALA A 43 -7.48 1.79 -17.67
C ALA A 43 -7.86 3.13 -18.32
N PRO A 44 -8.18 4.16 -17.51
CA PRO A 44 -8.53 5.47 -18.05
C PRO A 44 -7.30 6.17 -18.64
N ASP A 45 -7.54 7.08 -19.60
CA ASP A 45 -6.53 8.02 -20.05
C ASP A 45 -6.31 9.09 -18.97
N LEU A 46 -5.06 9.22 -18.51
CA LEU A 46 -4.66 10.15 -17.46
C LEU A 46 -3.49 11.02 -17.96
N PRO A 47 -3.76 12.07 -18.74
CA PRO A 47 -2.74 13.02 -19.17
C PRO A 47 -2.35 13.92 -17.97
N LEU A 48 -1.31 13.53 -17.27
CA LEU A 48 -0.79 14.20 -16.07
C LEU A 48 0.64 14.70 -16.29
N GLU A 49 1.28 15.22 -15.25
CA GLU A 49 2.69 15.61 -15.24
C GLU A 49 3.44 14.87 -14.15
N ASP A 50 4.72 14.55 -14.42
CA ASP A 50 5.64 14.04 -13.41
C ASP A 50 6.18 15.17 -12.50
N LEU A 51 7.04 14.82 -11.55
CA LEU A 51 7.69 15.80 -10.67
C LEU A 51 8.64 16.76 -11.40
N GLU A 52 9.08 16.46 -12.60
CA GLU A 52 9.93 17.31 -13.45
C GLU A 52 9.08 18.23 -14.35
N GLY A 53 7.75 18.01 -14.43
CA GLY A 53 6.81 18.74 -15.29
C GLY A 53 6.77 18.22 -16.72
N ASN A 54 7.22 16.99 -16.93
CA ASN A 54 7.03 16.32 -18.21
C ASN A 54 5.62 15.74 -18.30
N PRO A 55 4.98 15.81 -19.49
CA PRO A 55 3.71 15.13 -19.70
C PRO A 55 3.91 13.61 -19.63
N VAL A 56 2.98 12.92 -18.98
CA VAL A 56 2.99 11.47 -18.77
C VAL A 56 1.60 10.88 -18.96
N SER A 57 1.54 9.61 -19.35
CA SER A 57 0.31 8.85 -19.56
C SER A 57 0.52 7.38 -19.21
N LEU A 58 -0.54 6.66 -18.85
CA LEU A 58 -0.48 5.21 -18.65
C LEU A 58 -0.14 4.47 -19.94
N ASP A 59 -0.44 5.04 -21.11
CA ASP A 59 -0.08 4.48 -22.42
C ASP A 59 1.43 4.37 -22.63
N ASP A 60 2.23 5.18 -21.94
CA ASP A 60 3.71 5.11 -21.99
C ASP A 60 4.25 3.78 -21.44
N TYR A 61 3.42 3.04 -20.69
CA TYR A 61 3.76 1.76 -20.07
C TYR A 61 3.06 0.55 -20.70
N LEU A 62 2.44 0.68 -21.86
CA LEU A 62 1.87 -0.47 -22.58
C LEU A 62 2.92 -1.58 -22.76
N GLY A 63 2.54 -2.82 -22.50
CA GLY A 63 3.44 -3.97 -22.47
C GLY A 63 4.09 -4.25 -21.12
N GLN A 64 3.89 -3.39 -20.12
CA GLN A 64 4.29 -3.61 -18.74
C GLN A 64 3.06 -3.78 -17.82
N VAL A 65 3.24 -4.38 -16.67
CA VAL A 65 2.23 -4.39 -15.62
C VAL A 65 2.41 -3.14 -14.76
N VAL A 66 1.36 -2.36 -14.60
CA VAL A 66 1.41 -1.09 -13.86
C VAL A 66 0.56 -1.18 -12.59
N LEU A 67 1.16 -0.91 -11.44
CA LEU A 67 0.41 -0.60 -10.22
C LEU A 67 0.21 0.91 -10.15
N VAL A 68 -1.02 1.38 -10.33
CA VAL A 68 -1.42 2.76 -10.08
C VAL A 68 -1.84 2.89 -8.63
N ASN A 69 -1.27 3.86 -7.90
CA ASN A 69 -1.62 4.13 -6.49
C ASN A 69 -1.98 5.61 -6.32
N LEU A 70 -3.22 5.89 -5.96
CA LEU A 70 -3.70 7.24 -5.64
C LEU A 70 -3.42 7.54 -4.17
N TRP A 71 -2.75 8.66 -3.88
CA TRP A 71 -2.26 8.97 -2.55
C TRP A 71 -2.11 10.46 -2.28
N ALA A 72 -1.90 10.83 -1.00
CA ALA A 72 -1.52 12.18 -0.60
C ALA A 72 -0.54 12.15 0.59
N THR A 73 0.24 13.21 0.77
CA THR A 73 1.24 13.29 1.86
C THR A 73 0.60 13.36 3.25
N TRP A 74 -0.60 13.92 3.35
CA TRP A 74 -1.38 14.04 4.59
C TRP A 74 -2.20 12.80 4.94
N CYS A 75 -2.25 11.79 4.07
CA CYS A 75 -3.03 10.57 4.24
C CYS A 75 -2.24 9.54 5.10
N PRO A 76 -2.61 9.24 6.35
CA PRO A 76 -1.84 8.35 7.21
C PRO A 76 -1.66 6.94 6.64
N PRO A 77 -2.72 6.23 6.16
CA PRO A 77 -2.53 4.88 5.59
C PRO A 77 -1.69 4.89 4.31
N CYS A 78 -1.71 5.98 3.51
CA CYS A 78 -0.83 6.12 2.36
C CYS A 78 0.64 6.14 2.79
N ARG A 79 0.97 6.94 3.80
CA ARG A 79 2.33 7.04 4.35
C ARG A 79 2.83 5.68 4.89
N GLU A 80 1.95 4.94 5.54
CA GLU A 80 2.26 3.63 6.14
C GLU A 80 2.59 2.57 5.08
N GLU A 81 1.95 2.61 3.90
CA GLU A 81 2.18 1.62 2.83
C GLU A 81 3.39 1.94 1.93
N MET A 82 3.85 3.21 1.84
CA MET A 82 4.95 3.62 0.95
C MET A 82 6.22 2.76 1.05
N PRO A 83 6.73 2.39 2.25
CA PRO A 83 7.89 1.51 2.33
C PRO A 83 7.63 0.10 1.75
N THR A 84 6.40 -0.39 1.86
CA THR A 84 5.99 -1.68 1.29
C THR A 84 5.94 -1.61 -0.23
N LEU A 85 5.35 -0.54 -0.78
CA LEU A 85 5.27 -0.27 -2.21
C LEU A 85 6.66 -0.10 -2.80
N GLN A 86 7.55 0.66 -2.15
CA GLN A 86 8.93 0.86 -2.58
C GLN A 86 9.71 -0.46 -2.64
N ALA A 87 9.61 -1.29 -1.60
CA ALA A 87 10.28 -2.59 -1.57
C ALA A 87 9.72 -3.54 -2.64
N PHE A 88 8.43 -3.48 -2.94
CA PHE A 88 7.81 -4.26 -4.00
C PHE A 88 8.27 -3.79 -5.39
N TYR A 89 8.28 -2.48 -5.63
CA TYR A 89 8.80 -1.90 -6.87
C TYR A 89 10.24 -2.31 -7.14
N GLU A 90 11.14 -2.14 -6.18
CA GLU A 90 12.55 -2.52 -6.30
C GLU A 90 12.74 -4.00 -6.63
N LYS A 91 11.85 -4.85 -6.14
CA LYS A 91 11.91 -6.30 -6.39
C LYS A 91 11.50 -6.68 -7.82
N TYR A 92 10.54 -5.97 -8.42
CA TYR A 92 9.92 -6.39 -9.67
C TYR A 92 10.15 -5.43 -10.86
N LYS A 93 10.78 -4.27 -10.67
CA LYS A 93 10.98 -3.26 -11.72
C LYS A 93 11.72 -3.79 -12.96
N ASP A 94 12.57 -4.79 -12.79
CA ASP A 94 13.33 -5.41 -13.89
C ASP A 94 12.55 -6.55 -14.58
N ASP A 95 11.38 -6.91 -14.07
CA ASP A 95 10.50 -7.97 -14.59
C ASP A 95 9.35 -7.42 -15.47
N GLY A 96 9.43 -6.16 -15.91
CA GLY A 96 8.38 -5.49 -16.68
C GLY A 96 7.21 -5.02 -15.82
N PHE A 97 7.51 -4.60 -14.60
CA PHE A 97 6.58 -4.00 -13.64
C PHE A 97 6.95 -2.55 -13.38
N VAL A 98 5.93 -1.69 -13.31
CA VAL A 98 6.05 -0.28 -12.92
C VAL A 98 5.05 0.02 -11.81
N LEU A 99 5.45 0.87 -10.86
CA LEU A 99 4.56 1.50 -9.90
C LEU A 99 4.47 2.98 -10.25
N VAL A 100 3.26 3.47 -10.51
CA VAL A 100 2.95 4.88 -10.73
C VAL A 100 2.16 5.39 -9.55
N ALA A 101 2.74 6.28 -8.76
CA ALA A 101 2.07 6.89 -7.62
C ALA A 101 1.53 8.28 -8.01
N ILE A 102 0.20 8.42 -8.07
CA ILE A 102 -0.48 9.66 -8.47
C ILE A 102 -0.87 10.43 -7.21
N ASN A 103 -0.19 11.54 -6.97
CA ASN A 103 -0.48 12.40 -5.83
C ASN A 103 -1.68 13.30 -6.13
N GLN A 104 -2.62 13.35 -5.19
CA GLN A 104 -3.87 14.08 -5.33
C GLN A 104 -3.77 15.49 -4.72
N GLU A 105 -4.01 16.52 -5.55
CA GLU A 105 -4.21 17.94 -5.20
C GLU A 105 -3.02 18.64 -4.50
N GLU A 106 -1.87 18.02 -4.39
CA GLU A 106 -0.74 18.67 -3.71
C GLU A 106 0.29 19.19 -4.73
N PRO A 107 0.80 20.42 -4.54
CA PRO A 107 1.78 20.97 -5.44
C PRO A 107 3.16 20.30 -5.26
N ARG A 108 3.99 20.41 -6.28
CA ARG A 108 5.33 19.81 -6.33
C ARG A 108 6.20 20.09 -5.10
N ASP A 109 6.17 21.30 -4.57
CA ASP A 109 6.97 21.72 -3.43
C ASP A 109 6.56 21.04 -2.10
N VAL A 110 5.38 20.45 -2.05
CA VAL A 110 4.91 19.57 -0.97
C VAL A 110 5.29 18.11 -1.24
N VAL A 111 5.10 17.64 -2.47
CA VAL A 111 5.28 16.23 -2.83
C VAL A 111 6.77 15.84 -2.96
N ALA A 112 7.60 16.67 -3.59
CA ALA A 112 8.99 16.32 -3.83
C ALA A 112 9.82 16.10 -2.55
N PRO A 113 9.69 16.91 -1.47
CA PRO A 113 10.35 16.61 -0.20
C PRO A 113 9.90 15.29 0.42
N PHE A 114 8.62 14.93 0.30
CA PHE A 114 8.10 13.65 0.78
C PHE A 114 8.74 12.47 0.04
N VAL A 115 8.78 12.54 -1.30
CA VAL A 115 9.43 11.52 -2.15
C VAL A 115 10.89 11.31 -1.74
N GLN A 116 11.60 12.40 -1.47
CA GLN A 116 13.00 12.36 -0.99
C GLN A 116 13.09 11.75 0.43
N GLU A 117 12.24 12.16 1.36
CA GLU A 117 12.21 11.67 2.75
C GLU A 117 11.98 10.15 2.81
N PHE A 118 11.05 9.64 2.00
CA PHE A 118 10.70 8.22 1.95
C PHE A 118 11.61 7.41 1.01
N GLY A 119 12.52 8.05 0.27
CA GLY A 119 13.43 7.40 -0.66
C GLY A 119 12.71 6.68 -1.78
N LEU A 120 11.59 7.25 -2.26
CA LEU A 120 10.79 6.66 -3.33
C LEU A 120 11.52 6.80 -4.67
N THR A 121 11.61 5.70 -5.42
CA THR A 121 12.32 5.65 -6.71
C THR A 121 11.41 5.30 -7.89
N PHE A 122 10.17 4.96 -7.63
CA PHE A 122 9.15 4.77 -8.65
C PHE A 122 8.61 6.12 -9.18
N PRO A 123 8.03 6.15 -10.39
CA PRO A 123 7.37 7.33 -10.94
C PRO A 123 6.31 7.93 -10.02
N VAL A 124 6.37 9.25 -9.83
CA VAL A 124 5.37 10.03 -9.09
C VAL A 124 4.79 11.09 -10.00
N TRP A 125 3.48 11.08 -10.15
CA TRP A 125 2.73 12.03 -10.95
C TRP A 125 1.91 12.97 -10.07
N LEU A 126 1.61 14.16 -10.59
CA LEU A 126 0.82 15.18 -9.92
C LEU A 126 -0.56 15.30 -10.56
N ASP A 127 -1.61 15.12 -9.78
CA ASP A 127 -2.99 15.32 -10.20
C ASP A 127 -3.61 16.45 -9.39
N LEU A 128 -3.46 17.68 -9.88
CA LEU A 128 -3.94 18.89 -9.20
C LEU A 128 -5.45 19.09 -9.34
N GLU A 129 -6.12 18.34 -10.22
CA GLU A 129 -7.53 18.52 -10.53
C GLU A 129 -8.40 17.30 -10.24
N TYR A 130 -7.89 16.31 -9.49
CA TYR A 130 -8.59 15.06 -9.17
C TYR A 130 -9.07 14.28 -10.42
N LEU A 131 -8.29 14.34 -11.51
CA LEU A 131 -8.62 13.61 -12.72
C LEU A 131 -8.68 12.10 -12.47
N ALA A 132 -7.66 11.55 -11.81
CA ALA A 132 -7.58 10.13 -11.53
C ALA A 132 -8.71 9.65 -10.59
N GLU A 133 -9.07 10.45 -9.57
CA GLU A 133 -10.22 10.12 -8.71
C GLU A 133 -11.53 10.04 -9.50
N ARG A 134 -11.76 10.99 -10.43
CA ARG A 134 -12.96 10.99 -11.27
C ARG A 134 -12.99 9.82 -12.24
N GLU A 135 -11.88 9.56 -12.91
CA GLU A 135 -11.79 8.53 -13.94
C GLU A 135 -11.84 7.10 -13.38
N PHE A 136 -11.30 6.90 -12.16
CA PHE A 136 -11.41 5.64 -11.43
C PHE A 136 -12.65 5.52 -10.55
N ASP A 137 -13.53 6.53 -10.53
CA ASP A 137 -14.75 6.61 -9.71
C ASP A 137 -14.46 6.30 -8.23
N THR A 138 -13.45 6.94 -7.65
CA THR A 138 -13.05 6.80 -6.25
C THR A 138 -12.89 8.16 -5.58
N MET A 139 -13.17 8.23 -4.28
CA MET A 139 -12.94 9.41 -3.43
C MET A 139 -12.11 9.04 -2.18
N ASN A 140 -11.55 7.85 -2.16
CA ASN A 140 -10.86 7.33 -0.98
C ASN A 140 -9.36 7.16 -1.25
N LEU A 141 -8.55 7.52 -0.27
CA LEU A 141 -7.09 7.30 -0.30
C LEU A 141 -6.64 6.36 0.82
N PRO A 142 -5.66 5.49 0.54
CA PRO A 142 -5.16 5.18 -0.80
C PRO A 142 -6.14 4.32 -1.59
N SER A 143 -6.12 4.45 -2.91
CA SER A 143 -6.80 3.54 -3.85
C SER A 143 -5.80 3.04 -4.87
N SER A 144 -5.83 1.75 -5.16
CA SER A 144 -4.83 1.14 -6.05
C SER A 144 -5.48 0.24 -7.09
N TYR A 145 -4.85 0.23 -8.27
CA TYR A 145 -5.30 -0.48 -9.46
C TYR A 145 -4.12 -1.17 -10.12
N VAL A 146 -4.25 -2.44 -10.48
CA VAL A 146 -3.23 -3.14 -11.26
C VAL A 146 -3.70 -3.29 -12.68
N VAL A 147 -2.95 -2.67 -13.58
CA VAL A 147 -3.20 -2.65 -15.03
C VAL A 147 -2.31 -3.71 -15.67
N ASP A 148 -2.88 -4.56 -16.50
CA ASP A 148 -2.13 -5.58 -17.24
C ASP A 148 -1.39 -4.99 -18.46
N ARG A 149 -0.61 -5.80 -19.17
CA ARG A 149 0.19 -5.41 -20.33
C ARG A 149 -0.62 -4.88 -21.50
N ASN A 150 -1.95 -5.12 -21.52
CA ASN A 150 -2.88 -4.69 -22.56
C ASN A 150 -3.66 -3.43 -22.18
N GLY A 151 -3.34 -2.81 -21.02
CA GLY A 151 -4.05 -1.63 -20.53
C GLY A 151 -5.39 -1.93 -19.86
N GLN A 152 -5.61 -3.17 -19.37
CA GLN A 152 -6.83 -3.54 -18.63
C GLN A 152 -6.56 -3.57 -17.14
N VAL A 153 -7.41 -2.92 -16.35
CA VAL A 153 -7.39 -3.04 -14.89
C VAL A 153 -7.89 -4.42 -14.49
N ARG A 154 -7.04 -5.18 -13.78
CA ARG A 154 -7.32 -6.57 -13.37
C ARG A 154 -7.56 -6.73 -11.89
N LEU A 155 -6.94 -5.87 -11.07
CA LEU A 155 -7.11 -5.85 -9.62
C LEU A 155 -7.34 -4.42 -9.14
N MET A 156 -8.16 -4.28 -8.08
CA MET A 156 -8.32 -3.01 -7.38
C MET A 156 -8.51 -3.23 -5.88
N TRP A 157 -8.13 -2.21 -5.10
CA TRP A 157 -8.44 -2.15 -3.67
C TRP A 157 -8.45 -0.71 -3.16
N ILE A 158 -9.19 -0.49 -2.09
CA ILE A 158 -9.29 0.80 -1.39
C ILE A 158 -8.76 0.60 0.03
N GLY A 159 -7.83 1.44 0.45
CA GLY A 159 -7.13 1.35 1.74
C GLY A 159 -5.74 0.72 1.62
N GLY A 160 -4.95 0.81 2.71
CA GLY A 160 -3.56 0.34 2.72
C GLY A 160 -3.43 -1.17 2.54
N ILE A 161 -2.41 -1.58 1.78
CA ILE A 161 -2.13 -3.00 1.51
C ILE A 161 -0.91 -3.49 2.28
N SER A 162 -1.00 -4.69 2.86
CA SER A 162 0.16 -5.34 3.46
C SER A 162 1.06 -5.98 2.41
N LYS A 163 2.35 -6.11 2.75
CA LYS A 163 3.32 -6.85 1.94
C LYS A 163 2.83 -8.25 1.58
N LYS A 164 2.18 -8.94 2.53
CA LYS A 164 1.66 -10.30 2.33
C LYS A 164 0.61 -10.35 1.22
N ASN A 165 -0.34 -9.41 1.21
CA ASN A 165 -1.39 -9.38 0.20
C ASN A 165 -0.86 -8.91 -1.16
N LEU A 166 0.01 -7.90 -1.17
CA LEU A 166 0.66 -7.44 -2.40
C LEU A 166 1.44 -8.58 -3.09
N GLU A 167 2.27 -9.31 -2.34
CA GLU A 167 3.06 -10.45 -2.82
C GLU A 167 2.21 -11.68 -3.20
N LYS A 168 0.99 -11.77 -2.70
CA LYS A 168 0.09 -12.87 -3.03
C LYS A 168 -0.65 -12.66 -4.35
N PHE A 169 -1.05 -11.43 -4.66
CA PHE A 169 -2.01 -11.17 -5.74
C PHE A 169 -1.38 -10.58 -7.00
N VAL A 170 -0.35 -9.72 -6.88
CA VAL A 170 0.19 -8.97 -8.02
C VAL A 170 1.22 -9.77 -8.86
N PRO A 171 2.11 -10.61 -8.28
CA PRO A 171 3.18 -11.27 -9.03
C PRO A 171 2.71 -12.22 -10.15
N ASP A 172 1.50 -12.76 -10.06
CA ASP A 172 0.99 -13.65 -11.11
C ASP A 172 0.76 -12.85 -12.40
N LEU A 173 0.21 -11.63 -12.30
CA LEU A 173 0.06 -10.74 -13.46
C LEU A 173 1.40 -10.29 -14.06
N ILE A 174 2.44 -10.12 -13.21
CA ILE A 174 3.79 -9.73 -13.69
C ILE A 174 4.42 -10.84 -14.53
N ARG A 175 4.12 -12.13 -14.21
CA ARG A 175 4.68 -13.30 -14.91
C ARG A 175 3.96 -13.70 -16.19
N GLU A 176 2.74 -13.20 -16.42
CA GLU A 176 1.97 -13.38 -17.65
C GLU A 176 2.60 -12.60 -18.81
#